data_c66eeb6141637222e048dbdc36dcc5dc
#
_entry.id   c66eeb6141637222e048dbdc36dcc5dc
#
_cell.length_a   1.000
_cell.length_b   1.000
_cell.length_c   1.000
_cell.angle_alpha   90.00
_cell.angle_beta   90.00
_cell.angle_gamma   90.00
#
_symmetry.space_group_name_H-M   'P 1'
#
loop_
_entity.id
_entity.type
_entity.pdbx_description
1 polymer ?
#
loop_
_entity_poly.entity_id
_entity_poly.type
_entity_poly.pdbx_seq_one_letter_code
_entity_poly.pdbx_strand_id
1 'polypeptide(L)'
;MMEAEYHKNHRASVWNTNNTILEYWYGKVFAQRHISIQYKRNLTTDLKHKLSQWKLTRFEMLMLLCYLGNLSEVFDNGDPNTSPYPINEMCKAMDGVLIKAPVCTETSILYRQCRHDKVDGWKKDMIVTIPHYITTSINNWNQPNNQLIITPKGKNSNARSLYKMRNVNGEFQVTFKRGTTFLIENTQLFEMDGKEYKRIWMKEL
;
A
#
# COMPACT_ATOMS: atom_id res chain seq x y z
N MET A 1 27.91 10.61 9.51
CA MET A 1 28.60 9.61 10.34
C MET A 1 27.64 8.80 11.21
N MET A 2 26.85 9.40 12.08
CA MET A 2 25.89 8.67 12.96
C MET A 2 24.84 7.82 12.23
N GLU A 3 24.35 8.25 11.09
CA GLU A 3 23.33 7.54 10.32
C GLU A 3 23.90 6.27 9.66
N ALA A 4 25.10 6.35 9.12
CA ALA A 4 25.81 5.20 8.53
C ALA A 4 26.17 4.14 9.60
N GLU A 5 26.55 4.58 10.77
CA GLU A 5 26.86 3.72 11.91
C GLU A 5 25.61 3.05 12.50
N TYR A 6 24.50 3.79 12.56
CA TYR A 6 23.20 3.26 12.92
C TYR A 6 22.73 2.16 11.96
N HIS A 7 22.84 2.38 10.66
CA HIS A 7 22.45 1.40 9.65
C HIS A 7 23.32 0.14 9.72
N LYS A 8 24.62 0.28 9.95
CA LYS A 8 25.56 -0.84 10.11
C LYS A 8 25.20 -1.72 11.33
N ASN A 9 24.92 -1.09 12.46
CA ASN A 9 24.56 -1.80 13.69
C ASN A 9 23.18 -2.48 13.57
N HIS A 10 22.21 -1.83 12.92
CA HIS A 10 20.90 -2.42 12.67
C HIS A 10 20.94 -3.57 11.68
N ARG A 11 21.80 -3.49 10.67
CA ARG A 11 22.04 -4.59 9.73
C ARG A 11 22.46 -5.84 10.47
N ALA A 12 23.45 -5.74 11.34
CA ALA A 12 23.96 -6.87 12.10
C ALA A 12 22.93 -7.47 13.06
N SER A 13 22.14 -6.63 13.74
CA SER A 13 21.20 -7.06 14.79
C SER A 13 19.87 -7.59 14.27
N VAL A 14 19.34 -7.01 13.18
CA VAL A 14 17.97 -7.28 12.72
C VAL A 14 17.92 -8.11 11.44
N TRP A 15 18.91 -7.91 10.58
CA TRP A 15 18.95 -8.48 9.23
C TRP A 15 20.04 -9.52 9.06
N ASN A 16 20.48 -10.13 10.14
CA ASN A 16 21.55 -11.14 10.10
C ASN A 16 21.20 -12.24 9.09
N THR A 17 21.48 -11.97 7.83
CA THR A 17 21.32 -12.88 6.71
C THR A 17 22.55 -12.77 5.83
N ASN A 18 23.07 -13.90 5.37
CA ASN A 18 24.13 -13.95 4.35
C ASN A 18 23.60 -13.61 2.95
N ASN A 19 22.44 -12.96 2.87
CA ASN A 19 21.81 -12.62 1.61
C ASN A 19 22.27 -11.25 1.13
N THR A 20 23.22 -11.24 0.19
CA THR A 20 23.78 -10.03 -0.44
C THR A 20 22.71 -9.10 -1.04
N ILE A 21 21.59 -9.67 -1.50
CA ILE A 21 20.46 -8.89 -2.00
C ILE A 21 19.83 -8.07 -0.88
N LEU A 22 19.56 -8.69 0.27
CA LEU A 22 19.02 -7.99 1.43
C LEU A 22 19.95 -6.91 1.95
N GLU A 23 21.27 -7.14 1.91
CA GLU A 23 22.27 -6.14 2.32
C GLU A 23 22.29 -4.93 1.38
N TYR A 24 22.23 -5.16 0.08
CA TYR A 24 22.14 -4.10 -0.91
C TYR A 24 20.87 -3.26 -0.70
N TRP A 25 19.75 -3.90 -0.50
CA TRP A 25 18.46 -3.27 -0.25
C TRP A 25 18.42 -2.51 1.05
N TYR A 26 18.98 -3.09 2.08
CA TYR A 26 19.16 -2.43 3.36
C TYR A 26 19.92 -1.11 3.17
N GLY A 27 21.07 -1.15 2.50
CA GLY A 27 21.87 0.05 2.24
C GLY A 27 21.10 1.13 1.45
N LYS A 28 20.35 0.75 0.42
CA LYS A 28 19.57 1.71 -0.38
C LYS A 28 18.31 2.23 0.31
N VAL A 29 17.51 1.35 0.89
CA VAL A 29 16.23 1.70 1.51
C VAL A 29 16.43 2.44 2.83
N PHE A 30 17.34 1.98 3.69
CA PHE A 30 17.60 2.61 4.99
C PHE A 30 18.47 3.84 4.95
N ALA A 31 19.17 4.10 3.84
CA ALA A 31 19.83 5.40 3.65
C ALA A 31 18.84 6.57 3.65
N GLN A 32 17.56 6.31 3.42
CA GLN A 32 16.54 7.34 3.43
C GLN A 32 16.06 7.60 4.88
N ARG A 33 16.18 8.85 5.32
CA ARG A 33 15.91 9.28 6.70
C ARG A 33 14.54 8.88 7.22
N HIS A 34 13.51 9.02 6.40
CA HIS A 34 12.14 8.71 6.81
C HIS A 34 11.87 7.21 7.00
N ILE A 35 12.56 6.33 6.26
CA ILE A 35 12.46 4.88 6.45
C ILE A 35 13.13 4.47 7.76
N SER A 36 14.29 5.04 8.07
CA SER A 36 14.97 4.75 9.33
C SER A 36 14.15 5.21 10.54
N ILE A 37 13.43 6.33 10.42
CA ILE A 37 12.51 6.81 11.45
C ILE A 37 11.31 5.87 11.59
N GLN A 38 10.70 5.45 10.50
CA GLN A 38 9.57 4.51 10.49
C GLN A 38 9.98 3.17 11.12
N TYR A 39 11.15 2.68 10.76
CA TYR A 39 11.69 1.46 11.33
C TYR A 39 11.88 1.56 12.84
N LYS A 40 12.55 2.60 13.33
CA LYS A 40 12.79 2.81 14.76
C LYS A 40 11.50 2.89 15.58
N ARG A 41 10.50 3.59 15.07
CA ARG A 41 9.25 3.85 15.79
C ARG A 41 8.27 2.68 15.75
N ASN A 42 8.31 1.91 14.69
CA ASN A 42 7.20 1.03 14.35
C ASN A 42 7.53 -0.46 14.39
N LEU A 43 8.78 -0.87 14.26
CA LEU A 43 9.13 -2.29 14.33
C LEU A 43 9.56 -2.70 15.75
N THR A 44 8.63 -2.67 16.68
CA THR A 44 8.81 -3.19 18.05
C THR A 44 8.94 -4.72 18.04
N THR A 45 9.43 -5.29 19.15
CA THR A 45 9.51 -6.75 19.33
C THR A 45 8.14 -7.41 19.20
N ASP A 46 7.11 -6.82 19.81
CA ASP A 46 5.74 -7.32 19.77
C ASP A 46 5.18 -7.33 18.35
N LEU A 47 5.45 -6.25 17.58
CA LEU A 47 5.01 -6.18 16.19
C LEU A 47 5.73 -7.21 15.32
N LYS A 48 7.04 -7.43 15.54
CA LYS A 48 7.77 -8.50 14.84
C LYS A 48 7.13 -9.87 15.12
N HIS A 49 6.85 -10.15 16.37
CA HIS A 49 6.21 -11.41 16.75
C HIS A 49 4.84 -11.56 16.08
N LYS A 50 4.00 -10.53 16.12
CA LYS A 50 2.70 -10.51 15.47
C LYS A 50 2.80 -10.72 13.96
N LEU A 51 3.70 -10.01 13.28
CA LEU A 51 3.87 -10.12 11.83
C LEU A 51 4.49 -11.46 11.41
N SER A 52 5.29 -12.09 12.27
CA SER A 52 5.84 -13.44 12.01
C SER A 52 4.77 -14.51 11.88
N GLN A 53 3.62 -14.33 12.53
CA GLN A 53 2.47 -15.23 12.40
C GLN A 53 1.92 -15.30 10.96
N TRP A 54 2.12 -14.22 10.19
CA TRP A 54 1.78 -14.16 8.76
C TRP A 54 2.88 -14.74 7.86
N LYS A 55 3.93 -15.32 8.45
CA LYS A 55 5.10 -15.86 7.74
C LYS A 55 5.77 -14.83 6.82
N LEU A 56 5.76 -13.57 7.21
CA LEU A 56 6.46 -12.52 6.51
C LEU A 56 7.97 -12.64 6.73
N THR A 57 8.74 -12.47 5.67
CA THR A 57 10.17 -12.22 5.79
C THR A 57 10.43 -10.87 6.45
N ARG A 58 11.63 -10.66 6.97
CA ARG A 58 12.00 -9.35 7.56
C ARG A 58 11.88 -8.21 6.55
N PHE A 59 12.21 -8.46 5.30
CA PHE A 59 12.11 -7.47 4.24
C PHE A 59 10.64 -7.17 3.88
N GLU A 60 9.78 -8.18 3.81
CA GLU A 60 8.34 -7.99 3.65
C GLU A 60 7.72 -7.20 4.82
N MET A 61 8.14 -7.47 6.07
CA MET A 61 7.69 -6.68 7.22
C MET A 61 8.08 -5.20 7.09
N LEU A 62 9.32 -4.95 6.66
CA LEU A 62 9.78 -3.58 6.43
C LEU A 62 8.95 -2.91 5.33
N MET A 63 8.73 -3.59 4.20
CA MET A 63 7.94 -3.04 3.09
C MET A 63 6.49 -2.79 3.48
N LEU A 64 5.88 -3.67 4.26
CA LEU A 64 4.54 -3.43 4.82
C LEU A 64 4.53 -2.16 5.68
N LEU A 65 5.52 -1.96 6.55
CA LEU A 65 5.61 -0.77 7.40
C LEU A 65 5.83 0.51 6.58
N CYS A 66 6.64 0.44 5.54
CA CYS A 66 6.87 1.55 4.62
C CYS A 66 5.58 1.90 3.86
N TYR A 67 4.87 0.90 3.38
CA TYR A 67 3.62 1.06 2.64
C TYR A 67 2.49 1.62 3.50
N LEU A 68 2.33 1.13 4.73
CA LEU A 68 1.36 1.63 5.70
C LEU A 68 1.75 3.01 6.30
N GLY A 69 2.94 3.48 6.01
CA GLY A 69 3.45 4.79 6.42
C GLY A 69 3.40 5.79 5.27
N ASN A 70 4.44 6.63 5.19
CA ASN A 70 4.49 7.76 4.24
C ASN A 70 5.02 7.39 2.84
N LEU A 71 5.24 6.10 2.56
CA LEU A 71 5.84 5.66 1.30
C LEU A 71 4.86 4.99 0.34
N SER A 72 3.56 4.95 0.62
CA SER A 72 2.58 4.38 -0.30
C SER A 72 2.66 5.01 -1.70
N GLU A 73 2.85 6.32 -1.78
CA GLU A 73 3.01 7.02 -3.06
C GLU A 73 4.24 6.56 -3.86
N VAL A 74 5.33 6.17 -3.19
CA VAL A 74 6.52 5.63 -3.85
C VAL A 74 6.22 4.28 -4.52
N PHE A 75 5.45 3.43 -3.86
CA PHE A 75 5.02 2.15 -4.44
C PHE A 75 4.01 2.32 -5.58
N ASP A 76 3.17 3.36 -5.50
CA ASP A 76 2.09 3.57 -6.46
C ASP A 76 2.55 4.36 -7.70
N ASN A 77 3.50 5.29 -7.56
CA ASN A 77 3.89 6.25 -8.60
C ASN A 77 5.40 6.31 -8.85
N GLY A 78 6.21 5.52 -8.14
CA GLY A 78 7.66 5.55 -8.31
C GLY A 78 8.09 5.01 -9.67
N ASP A 79 8.88 5.80 -10.41
CA ASP A 79 9.54 5.35 -11.63
C ASP A 79 10.83 4.59 -11.24
N PRO A 80 10.97 3.31 -11.62
CA PRO A 80 12.17 2.53 -11.32
C PRO A 80 13.47 3.13 -11.85
N ASN A 81 13.39 3.96 -12.89
CA ASN A 81 14.58 4.53 -13.56
C ASN A 81 15.08 5.82 -12.90
N THR A 82 14.18 6.59 -12.29
CA THR A 82 14.49 7.91 -11.72
C THR A 82 14.38 7.95 -10.19
N SER A 83 13.70 6.98 -9.59
CA SER A 83 13.51 6.92 -8.14
C SER A 83 14.84 6.61 -7.42
N PRO A 84 15.14 7.28 -6.31
CA PRO A 84 16.22 6.90 -5.41
C PRO A 84 15.94 5.56 -4.70
N TYR A 85 14.72 5.04 -4.81
CA TYR A 85 14.29 3.80 -4.20
C TYR A 85 14.33 2.64 -5.20
N PRO A 86 14.60 1.44 -4.71
CA PRO A 86 14.55 0.21 -5.49
C PRO A 86 13.10 -0.26 -5.71
N ILE A 87 12.33 0.47 -6.50
CA ILE A 87 10.88 0.29 -6.66
C ILE A 87 10.50 -1.15 -7.02
N ASN A 88 11.20 -1.75 -7.97
CA ASN A 88 10.85 -3.10 -8.44
C ASN A 88 10.90 -4.14 -7.31
N GLU A 89 11.93 -4.10 -6.48
CA GLU A 89 12.11 -5.05 -5.39
C GLU A 89 11.24 -4.71 -4.20
N MET A 90 11.04 -3.43 -3.92
CA MET A 90 10.05 -2.99 -2.93
C MET A 90 8.67 -3.50 -3.30
N CYS A 91 8.24 -3.33 -4.55
CA CYS A 91 6.98 -3.85 -5.05
C CYS A 91 6.94 -5.39 -5.00
N LYS A 92 8.01 -6.08 -5.41
CA LYS A 92 8.08 -7.55 -5.32
C LYS A 92 7.90 -8.05 -3.88
N ALA A 93 8.51 -7.39 -2.91
CA ALA A 93 8.31 -7.73 -1.50
C ALA A 93 6.88 -7.41 -1.02
N MET A 94 6.30 -6.28 -1.45
CA MET A 94 4.92 -5.93 -1.13
C MET A 94 3.91 -6.89 -1.77
N ASP A 95 4.16 -7.39 -2.99
CA ASP A 95 3.38 -8.46 -3.60
C ASP A 95 3.41 -9.73 -2.72
N GLY A 96 4.58 -10.06 -2.17
CA GLY A 96 4.73 -11.16 -1.19
C GLY A 96 3.88 -10.96 0.07
N VAL A 97 3.82 -9.74 0.58
CA VAL A 97 2.93 -9.37 1.69
C VAL A 97 1.47 -9.60 1.31
N LEU A 98 1.04 -9.10 0.14
CA LEU A 98 -0.36 -9.20 -0.31
C LEU A 98 -0.79 -10.65 -0.64
N ILE A 99 0.14 -11.52 -1.01
CA ILE A 99 -0.15 -12.96 -1.16
C ILE A 99 -0.49 -13.60 0.19
N LYS A 100 0.20 -13.20 1.26
CA LYS A 100 0.04 -13.76 2.61
C LYS A 100 -1.06 -13.06 3.42
N ALA A 101 -1.43 -11.86 3.06
CA ALA A 101 -2.49 -11.11 3.71
C ALA A 101 -3.87 -11.72 3.45
N PRO A 102 -4.80 -11.69 4.45
CA PRO A 102 -6.14 -12.23 4.28
C PRO A 102 -6.92 -11.48 3.21
N VAL A 103 -7.72 -12.22 2.44
CA VAL A 103 -8.68 -11.63 1.50
C VAL A 103 -9.70 -10.79 2.28
N CYS A 104 -10.04 -9.62 1.77
CA CYS A 104 -11.11 -8.82 2.35
C CYS A 104 -12.48 -9.43 2.04
N THR A 105 -13.15 -9.91 3.06
CA THR A 105 -14.50 -10.51 2.97
C THR A 105 -15.49 -9.86 3.93
N GLU A 106 -15.04 -8.89 4.71
CA GLU A 106 -15.83 -8.27 5.79
C GLU A 106 -16.78 -7.19 5.30
N THR A 107 -16.56 -6.68 4.11
CA THR A 107 -17.38 -5.63 3.52
C THR A 107 -17.63 -5.90 2.05
N SER A 108 -18.78 -5.43 1.59
CA SER A 108 -19.15 -5.42 0.17
C SER A 108 -18.70 -4.14 -0.55
N ILE A 109 -18.25 -3.14 0.18
CA ILE A 109 -17.87 -1.83 -0.36
C ILE A 109 -16.59 -1.34 0.30
N LEU A 110 -15.69 -0.81 -0.53
CA LEU A 110 -14.45 -0.17 -0.14
C LEU A 110 -14.39 1.25 -0.72
N TYR A 111 -13.74 2.16 -0.01
CA TYR A 111 -13.67 3.57 -0.36
C TYR A 111 -12.23 4.03 -0.59
N ARG A 112 -12.03 4.89 -1.60
CA ARG A 112 -10.76 5.59 -1.81
C ARG A 112 -11.01 7.02 -2.22
N GLN A 113 -10.28 7.94 -1.64
CA GLN A 113 -10.18 9.32 -2.12
C GLN A 113 -9.05 9.42 -3.13
N CYS A 114 -9.24 10.13 -4.23
CA CYS A 114 -8.22 10.30 -5.26
C CYS A 114 -8.23 11.70 -5.87
N ARG A 115 -7.07 12.12 -6.41
CA ARG A 115 -6.92 13.43 -7.05
C ARG A 115 -7.64 13.47 -8.41
N HIS A 116 -8.01 14.67 -8.83
CA HIS A 116 -8.78 14.93 -10.06
C HIS A 116 -8.20 14.26 -11.31
N ASP A 117 -6.94 14.49 -11.56
CA ASP A 117 -6.24 14.10 -12.80
C ASP A 117 -6.22 12.58 -13.09
N LYS A 118 -6.40 11.76 -12.07
CA LYS A 118 -6.29 10.29 -12.22
C LYS A 118 -7.55 9.62 -12.79
N VAL A 119 -8.70 10.29 -12.74
CA VAL A 119 -10.00 9.67 -13.04
C VAL A 119 -10.88 10.45 -14.02
N ASP A 120 -10.39 11.56 -14.55
CA ASP A 120 -11.19 12.46 -15.40
C ASP A 120 -11.73 11.77 -16.66
N GLY A 121 -10.95 10.91 -17.28
CA GLY A 121 -11.34 10.16 -18.48
C GLY A 121 -12.25 8.96 -18.21
N TRP A 122 -12.52 8.59 -16.95
CA TRP A 122 -13.27 7.38 -16.64
C TRP A 122 -14.76 7.59 -16.80
N LYS A 123 -15.40 6.67 -17.53
CA LYS A 123 -16.85 6.71 -17.85
C LYS A 123 -17.49 5.37 -17.54
N LYS A 124 -18.82 5.40 -17.34
CA LYS A 124 -19.62 4.18 -17.20
C LYS A 124 -19.31 3.18 -18.33
N ASP A 125 -19.37 1.90 -17.99
CA ASP A 125 -19.13 0.73 -18.86
C ASP A 125 -17.68 0.57 -19.35
N MET A 126 -16.73 1.40 -18.88
CA MET A 126 -15.30 1.19 -19.13
C MET A 126 -14.75 0.07 -18.26
N ILE A 127 -13.86 -0.73 -18.86
CA ILE A 127 -13.00 -1.68 -18.13
C ILE A 127 -11.62 -1.04 -17.98
N VAL A 128 -11.15 -0.94 -16.74
CA VAL A 128 -9.84 -0.34 -16.41
C VAL A 128 -8.99 -1.34 -15.65
N THR A 129 -7.76 -1.54 -16.09
CA THR A 129 -6.75 -2.31 -15.34
C THR A 129 -5.78 -1.34 -14.70
N ILE A 130 -5.65 -1.42 -13.38
CA ILE A 130 -4.81 -0.49 -12.62
C ILE A 130 -3.46 -1.15 -12.35
N PRO A 131 -2.36 -0.64 -12.91
CA PRO A 131 -1.06 -1.30 -12.85
C PRO A 131 -0.36 -1.21 -11.49
N HIS A 132 -0.82 -0.32 -10.61
CA HIS A 132 -0.27 -0.10 -9.27
C HIS A 132 -1.23 -0.63 -8.18
N TYR A 133 -0.82 -0.54 -6.93
CA TYR A 133 -1.68 -0.88 -5.80
C TYR A 133 -2.80 0.14 -5.65
N ILE A 134 -3.97 -0.32 -5.19
CA ILE A 134 -5.07 0.58 -4.80
C ILE A 134 -5.30 0.44 -3.31
N THR A 135 -4.88 1.44 -2.57
CA THR A 135 -5.17 1.57 -1.15
C THR A 135 -6.59 2.08 -0.96
N THR A 136 -7.36 1.37 -0.18
CA THR A 136 -8.74 1.69 0.15
C THR A 136 -8.98 1.58 1.65
N SER A 137 -10.12 2.04 2.12
CA SER A 137 -10.59 1.88 3.49
C SER A 137 -11.98 1.25 3.52
N ILE A 138 -12.30 0.56 4.61
CA ILE A 138 -13.68 0.15 4.92
C ILE A 138 -14.51 1.38 5.30
N ASN A 139 -13.90 2.40 5.90
CA ASN A 139 -14.56 3.62 6.31
C ASN A 139 -14.68 4.59 5.14
N ASN A 140 -15.87 5.16 4.96
CA ASN A 140 -16.08 6.27 4.05
C ASN A 140 -15.63 7.58 4.72
N TRP A 141 -14.52 8.11 4.29
CA TRP A 141 -14.00 9.38 4.75
C TRP A 141 -14.50 10.47 3.83
N ASN A 142 -15.58 11.12 4.22
CA ASN A 142 -16.22 12.14 3.41
C ASN A 142 -15.33 13.40 3.35
N GLN A 143 -14.46 13.49 2.36
CA GLN A 143 -13.52 14.58 2.15
C GLN A 143 -13.76 15.23 0.77
N PRO A 144 -13.40 16.52 0.59
CA PRO A 144 -13.54 17.24 -0.67
C PRO A 144 -12.52 16.73 -1.72
N ASN A 145 -12.83 15.58 -2.30
CA ASN A 145 -11.98 14.90 -3.29
C ASN A 145 -12.79 13.97 -4.17
N ASN A 146 -12.24 13.53 -5.31
CA ASN A 146 -12.86 12.45 -6.07
C ASN A 146 -12.91 11.17 -5.23
N GLN A 147 -13.97 10.40 -5.39
CA GLN A 147 -14.22 9.20 -4.59
C GLN A 147 -14.43 7.97 -5.46
N LEU A 148 -13.64 6.93 -5.20
CA LEU A 148 -13.92 5.59 -5.71
C LEU A 148 -14.71 4.81 -4.67
N ILE A 149 -15.78 4.18 -5.12
CA ILE A 149 -16.62 3.25 -4.36
C ILE A 149 -16.48 1.90 -5.03
N ILE A 150 -15.79 0.97 -4.38
CA ILE A 150 -15.32 -0.25 -5.02
C ILE A 150 -16.00 -1.47 -4.41
N THR A 151 -16.65 -2.28 -5.25
CA THR A 151 -17.20 -3.57 -4.88
C THR A 151 -16.16 -4.67 -5.16
N PRO A 152 -15.56 -5.30 -4.13
CA PRO A 152 -14.62 -6.40 -4.31
C PRO A 152 -15.31 -7.68 -4.76
N LYS A 153 -14.56 -8.58 -5.41
CA LYS A 153 -15.05 -9.87 -5.98
C LYS A 153 -15.35 -10.96 -4.92
N GLY A 154 -15.39 -10.60 -3.65
CA GLY A 154 -15.63 -11.55 -2.57
C GLY A 154 -14.43 -12.46 -2.30
N LYS A 155 -14.63 -13.76 -2.13
CA LYS A 155 -13.56 -14.72 -1.76
C LYS A 155 -12.39 -14.78 -2.77
N ASN A 156 -12.65 -14.47 -4.03
CA ASN A 156 -11.65 -14.46 -5.09
C ASN A 156 -11.07 -13.07 -5.37
N SER A 157 -11.36 -12.09 -4.51
CA SER A 157 -10.89 -10.72 -4.65
C SER A 157 -9.37 -10.61 -4.54
N ASN A 158 -8.81 -9.64 -5.25
CA ASN A 158 -7.44 -9.15 -5.06
C ASN A 158 -7.30 -8.20 -3.87
N ALA A 159 -8.41 -7.78 -3.25
CA ALA A 159 -8.42 -6.96 -2.05
C ALA A 159 -7.88 -7.72 -0.83
N ARG A 160 -6.93 -7.12 -0.12
CA ARG A 160 -6.27 -7.70 1.05
C ARG A 160 -6.43 -6.81 2.27
N SER A 161 -6.91 -7.38 3.37
CA SER A 161 -7.16 -6.68 4.64
C SER A 161 -5.85 -6.45 5.40
N LEU A 162 -5.06 -5.44 5.00
CA LEU A 162 -3.79 -5.12 5.66
C LEU A 162 -3.99 -4.68 7.11
N TYR A 163 -5.11 -4.07 7.46
CA TYR A 163 -5.43 -3.67 8.82
C TYR A 163 -5.45 -4.86 9.81
N LYS A 164 -5.72 -6.08 9.34
CA LYS A 164 -5.63 -7.29 10.17
C LYS A 164 -4.20 -7.63 10.55
N MET A 165 -3.26 -7.28 9.70
CA MET A 165 -1.83 -7.41 9.98
C MET A 165 -1.35 -6.26 10.87
N ARG A 166 -1.74 -5.04 10.53
CA ARG A 166 -1.48 -3.83 11.29
C ARG A 166 -2.49 -2.74 10.93
N ASN A 167 -3.27 -2.28 11.92
CA ASN A 167 -4.14 -1.12 11.75
C ASN A 167 -3.40 0.14 12.19
N VAL A 168 -3.15 1.07 11.25
CA VAL A 168 -2.50 2.35 11.52
C VAL A 168 -3.58 3.41 11.61
N ASN A 169 -3.58 4.17 12.70
CA ASN A 169 -4.50 5.28 12.94
C ASN A 169 -6.01 4.95 12.79
N GLY A 170 -6.39 3.67 12.89
CA GLY A 170 -7.78 3.26 12.69
C GLY A 170 -8.27 3.36 11.24
N GLU A 171 -7.37 3.37 10.27
CA GLU A 171 -7.72 3.54 8.84
C GLU A 171 -8.39 2.31 8.22
N PHE A 172 -8.29 1.14 8.85
CA PHE A 172 -8.85 -0.12 8.32
C PHE A 172 -8.47 -0.35 6.87
N GLN A 173 -7.18 -0.21 6.58
CA GLN A 173 -6.65 -0.24 5.22
C GLN A 173 -6.84 -1.60 4.55
N VAL A 174 -7.42 -1.58 3.36
CA VAL A 174 -7.54 -2.70 2.43
C VAL A 174 -6.83 -2.32 1.13
N THR A 175 -5.98 -3.20 0.61
CA THR A 175 -5.20 -2.91 -0.59
C THR A 175 -5.46 -3.94 -1.66
N PHE A 176 -5.83 -3.49 -2.87
CA PHE A 176 -5.87 -4.34 -4.05
C PHE A 176 -4.47 -4.57 -4.61
N LYS A 177 -4.24 -5.77 -5.11
CA LYS A 177 -3.00 -6.13 -5.82
C LYS A 177 -2.86 -5.31 -7.11
N ARG A 178 -1.63 -5.13 -7.55
CA ARG A 178 -1.31 -4.54 -8.85
C ARG A 178 -1.95 -5.36 -9.99
N GLY A 179 -2.33 -4.69 -11.07
CA GLY A 179 -2.95 -5.32 -12.23
C GLY A 179 -4.40 -5.75 -12.01
N THR A 180 -5.05 -5.29 -10.93
CA THR A 180 -6.48 -5.58 -10.73
C THR A 180 -7.31 -4.83 -11.74
N THR A 181 -8.29 -5.53 -12.33
CA THR A 181 -9.19 -5.01 -13.35
C THR A 181 -10.57 -4.74 -12.77
N PHE A 182 -11.17 -3.62 -13.18
CA PHE A 182 -12.47 -3.17 -12.70
C PHE A 182 -13.37 -2.76 -13.86
N LEU A 183 -14.67 -3.03 -13.71
CA LEU A 183 -15.72 -2.43 -14.50
C LEU A 183 -16.20 -1.14 -13.80
N ILE A 184 -16.30 -0.03 -14.51
CA ILE A 184 -16.90 1.19 -14.02
C ILE A 184 -18.41 1.08 -14.22
N GLU A 185 -19.15 0.88 -13.13
CA GLU A 185 -20.60 0.68 -13.15
C GLU A 185 -21.38 2.00 -13.27
N ASN A 186 -20.84 3.07 -12.67
CA ASN A 186 -21.46 4.37 -12.69
C ASN A 186 -20.46 5.50 -12.41
N THR A 187 -20.79 6.70 -12.85
CA THR A 187 -20.08 7.94 -12.50
C THR A 187 -21.07 9.05 -12.23
N GLN A 188 -20.81 9.87 -11.21
CA GLN A 188 -21.67 11.01 -10.82
C GLN A 188 -20.79 12.18 -10.42
N LEU A 189 -21.14 13.37 -10.87
CA LEU A 189 -20.56 14.60 -10.36
C LEU A 189 -21.30 14.99 -9.07
N PHE A 190 -20.58 15.55 -8.12
CA PHE A 190 -21.12 16.10 -6.88
C PHE A 190 -20.32 17.32 -6.45
N GLU A 191 -20.98 18.24 -5.77
CA GLU A 191 -20.37 19.47 -5.26
C GLU A 191 -20.06 19.32 -3.76
N MET A 192 -18.92 19.83 -3.35
CA MET A 192 -18.51 19.93 -1.95
C MET A 192 -17.58 21.14 -1.78
N ASP A 193 -17.86 22.00 -0.79
CA ASP A 193 -17.09 23.23 -0.53
C ASP A 193 -16.97 24.15 -1.77
N GLY A 194 -18.02 24.23 -2.58
CA GLY A 194 -18.07 25.06 -3.80
C GLY A 194 -17.18 24.55 -4.95
N LYS A 195 -16.77 23.28 -4.91
CA LYS A 195 -15.99 22.62 -5.96
C LYS A 195 -16.68 21.34 -6.42
N GLU A 196 -16.58 21.08 -7.71
CA GLU A 196 -17.10 19.86 -8.31
C GLU A 196 -16.09 18.72 -8.19
N TYR A 197 -16.57 17.54 -7.82
CA TYR A 197 -15.83 16.30 -7.70
C TYR A 197 -16.58 15.16 -8.39
N LYS A 198 -15.90 14.04 -8.61
CA LYS A 198 -16.45 12.86 -9.27
C LYS A 198 -16.51 11.67 -8.31
N ARG A 199 -17.67 11.04 -8.25
CA ARG A 199 -17.87 9.76 -7.57
C ARG A 199 -17.96 8.67 -8.62
N ILE A 200 -17.22 7.58 -8.42
CA ILE A 200 -17.07 6.50 -9.39
C ILE A 200 -17.33 5.17 -8.68
N TRP A 201 -18.35 4.46 -9.13
CA TRP A 201 -18.64 3.10 -8.68
C TRP A 201 -17.92 2.10 -9.57
N MET A 202 -17.16 1.21 -8.95
CA MET A 202 -16.32 0.23 -9.63
C MET A 202 -16.60 -1.16 -9.07
N LYS A 203 -16.59 -2.15 -9.93
CA LYS A 203 -16.70 -3.56 -9.55
C LYS A 203 -15.47 -4.31 -10.02
N GLU A 204 -14.84 -5.05 -9.12
CA GLU A 204 -13.71 -5.93 -9.44
C GLU A 204 -14.17 -7.09 -10.33
N LEU A 205 -13.41 -7.38 -11.42
CA LEU A 205 -13.68 -8.45 -12.40
C LEU A 205 -12.88 -9.73 -12.13
#